data_9be9bcb4da730ddae8641cb4b6bde805
#
_entry.id   9be9bcb4da730ddae8641cb4b6bde805
#
_cell.length_a   1.000
_cell.length_b   1.000
_cell.length_c   1.000
_cell.angle_alpha   90.00
_cell.angle_beta   90.00
_cell.angle_gamma   90.00
#
_symmetry.space_group_name_H-M   'P 1'
#
loop_
_entity.id
_entity.type
_entity.pdbx_description
1 polymer ?
#
loop_
_entity_poly.entity_id
_entity_poly.type
_entity_poly.pdbx_seq_one_letter_code
_entity_poly.pdbx_strand_id
1 'polypeptide(L)'
;MPKTLDDLLRERPVSRKAVDAHKKRMLEEVRAYRLRELREASNLTQVELAERLDVSQNRVSRIEHGDIERAQVDTLRKYVEALGGTLHVEVEYGDERIHIA
;
A
#
# COMPACT_ATOMS: atom_id res chain seq x y z
N MET A 1 -36.03 -13.83 12.26
CA MET A 1 -35.50 -13.91 10.88
C MET A 1 -34.07 -13.42 10.82
N PRO A 2 -33.20 -14.15 10.16
CA PRO A 2 -31.86 -13.63 9.94
C PRO A 2 -31.95 -12.38 9.04
N LYS A 3 -31.31 -11.32 9.47
CA LYS A 3 -31.27 -10.08 8.71
C LYS A 3 -30.29 -10.22 7.57
N THR A 4 -30.67 -9.74 6.38
CA THR A 4 -29.76 -9.63 5.27
C THR A 4 -28.80 -8.46 5.49
N LEU A 5 -27.72 -8.41 4.74
CA LEU A 5 -26.79 -7.27 4.78
C LEU A 5 -27.50 -5.95 4.47
N ASP A 6 -28.44 -5.96 3.52
CA ASP A 6 -29.22 -4.79 3.17
C ASP A 6 -30.11 -4.32 4.34
N ASP A 7 -30.71 -5.25 5.07
CA ASP A 7 -31.50 -4.91 6.24
C ASP A 7 -30.66 -4.27 7.36
N LEU A 8 -29.45 -4.79 7.57
CA LEU A 8 -28.53 -4.22 8.54
C LEU A 8 -28.07 -2.81 8.14
N LEU A 9 -27.85 -2.58 6.87
CA LEU A 9 -27.44 -1.27 6.35
C LEU A 9 -28.57 -0.25 6.45
N ARG A 10 -29.86 -0.68 6.34
CA ARG A 10 -31.02 0.17 6.53
C ARG A 10 -31.25 0.55 7.98
N GLU A 11 -31.06 -0.39 8.89
CA GLU A 11 -31.27 -0.14 10.33
C GLU A 11 -30.15 0.66 10.97
N ARG A 12 -28.93 0.47 10.47
CA ARG A 12 -27.74 1.22 10.92
C ARG A 12 -27.06 1.80 9.70
N PRO A 13 -27.47 3.00 9.27
CA PRO A 13 -26.82 3.62 8.14
C PRO A 13 -25.33 3.83 8.45
N VAL A 14 -24.50 3.00 7.81
CA VAL A 14 -23.06 3.18 7.89
C VAL A 14 -22.71 4.39 7.05
N SER A 15 -21.94 5.31 7.62
CA SER A 15 -21.43 6.44 6.85
C SER A 15 -20.68 5.92 5.63
N ARG A 16 -21.05 6.40 4.45
CA ARG A 16 -20.37 6.06 3.20
C ARG A 16 -18.87 6.39 3.28
N LYS A 17 -18.56 7.49 3.95
CA LYS A 17 -17.20 7.91 4.22
C LYS A 17 -16.41 6.86 5.02
N ALA A 18 -17.04 6.24 6.04
CA ALA A 18 -16.42 5.20 6.84
C ALA A 18 -16.18 3.92 6.01
N VAL A 19 -17.14 3.55 5.14
CA VAL A 19 -16.99 2.40 4.24
C VAL A 19 -15.87 2.64 3.23
N ASP A 20 -15.80 3.82 2.64
CA ASP A 20 -14.76 4.18 1.69
C ASP A 20 -13.38 4.19 2.34
N ALA A 21 -13.27 4.70 3.56
CA ALA A 21 -12.03 4.67 4.33
C ALA A 21 -11.58 3.24 4.64
N HIS A 22 -12.51 2.35 4.96
CA HIS A 22 -12.22 0.94 5.21
C HIS A 22 -11.73 0.23 3.95
N LYS A 23 -12.41 0.45 2.81
CA LYS A 23 -12.00 -0.10 1.51
C LYS A 23 -10.60 0.37 1.12
N LYS A 24 -10.31 1.64 1.31
CA LYS A 24 -8.99 2.22 1.04
C LYS A 24 -7.90 1.52 1.86
N ARG A 25 -8.16 1.31 3.16
CA ARG A 25 -7.23 0.63 4.05
C ARG A 25 -6.96 -0.80 3.62
N MET A 26 -7.99 -1.54 3.22
CA MET A 26 -7.84 -2.91 2.72
C MET A 26 -7.00 -2.95 1.45
N LEU A 27 -7.18 -2.03 0.52
CA LEU A 27 -6.40 -1.94 -0.70
C LEU A 27 -4.93 -1.63 -0.41
N GLU A 28 -4.66 -0.76 0.55
CA GLU A 28 -3.31 -0.43 0.99
C GLU A 28 -2.60 -1.66 1.57
N GLU A 29 -3.29 -2.44 2.39
CA GLU A 29 -2.75 -3.67 2.97
C GLU A 29 -2.44 -4.72 1.89
N VAL A 30 -3.31 -4.89 0.90
CA VAL A 30 -3.09 -5.80 -0.22
C VAL A 30 -1.88 -5.39 -1.04
N ARG A 31 -1.73 -4.10 -1.32
CA ARG A 31 -0.58 -3.56 -2.08
C ARG A 31 0.72 -3.75 -1.31
N ALA A 32 0.70 -3.50 -0.02
CA ALA A 32 1.86 -3.68 0.85
C ALA A 32 2.27 -5.15 0.92
N TYR A 33 1.31 -6.06 1.00
CA TYR A 33 1.57 -7.50 0.96
C TYR A 33 2.26 -7.92 -0.35
N ARG A 34 1.86 -7.35 -1.47
CA ARG A 34 2.51 -7.62 -2.76
C ARG A 34 3.97 -7.16 -2.79
N LEU A 35 4.28 -6.03 -2.18
CA LEU A 35 5.67 -5.57 -2.04
C LEU A 35 6.50 -6.57 -1.25
N ARG A 36 5.95 -7.08 -0.16
CA ARG A 36 6.58 -8.13 0.64
C ARG A 36 6.84 -9.40 -0.19
N GLU A 37 5.86 -9.83 -0.97
CA GLU A 37 6.02 -10.99 -1.86
C GLU A 37 7.15 -10.79 -2.85
N LEU A 38 7.27 -9.62 -3.45
CA LEU A 38 8.35 -9.27 -4.38
C LEU A 38 9.71 -9.33 -3.69
N ARG A 39 9.81 -8.83 -2.47
CA ARG A 39 11.03 -8.92 -1.68
C ARG A 39 11.42 -10.38 -1.41
N GLU A 40 10.48 -11.18 -0.94
CA GLU A 40 10.69 -12.59 -0.65
C GLU A 40 11.09 -13.37 -1.90
N ALA A 41 10.48 -13.07 -3.04
CA ALA A 41 10.82 -13.66 -4.32
C ALA A 41 12.26 -13.31 -4.76
N SER A 42 12.77 -12.20 -4.30
CA SER A 42 14.15 -11.77 -4.55
C SER A 42 15.15 -12.34 -3.54
N ASN A 43 14.69 -13.19 -2.63
CA ASN A 43 15.51 -13.84 -1.59
C ASN A 43 16.20 -12.82 -0.65
N LEU A 44 15.54 -11.69 -0.39
CA LEU A 44 16.03 -10.66 0.51
C LEU A 44 15.21 -10.63 1.79
N THR A 45 15.89 -10.58 2.93
CA THR A 45 15.24 -10.30 4.21
C THR A 45 14.98 -8.81 4.34
N GLN A 46 14.11 -8.42 5.30
CA GLN A 46 13.90 -6.99 5.60
C GLN A 46 15.21 -6.30 6.02
N VAL A 47 16.03 -7.00 6.78
CA VAL A 47 17.33 -6.46 7.24
C VAL A 47 18.27 -6.21 6.07
N GLU A 48 18.40 -7.18 5.17
CA GLU A 48 19.25 -7.05 3.99
C GLU A 48 18.77 -5.93 3.07
N LEU A 49 17.47 -5.81 2.87
CA LEU A 49 16.92 -4.73 2.06
C LEU A 49 17.12 -3.39 2.72
N ALA A 50 16.90 -3.28 4.03
CA ALA A 50 17.12 -2.05 4.78
C ALA A 50 18.58 -1.57 4.67
N GLU A 51 19.53 -2.48 4.73
CA GLU A 51 20.95 -2.16 4.53
C GLU A 51 21.22 -1.60 3.13
N ARG A 52 20.64 -2.20 2.11
CA ARG A 52 20.78 -1.72 0.72
C ARG A 52 20.17 -0.35 0.50
N LEU A 53 19.06 -0.06 1.19
CA LEU A 53 18.37 1.22 1.09
C LEU A 53 18.95 2.31 2.01
N ASP A 54 19.86 1.94 2.90
CA ASP A 54 20.37 2.80 3.94
C ASP A 54 19.26 3.40 4.81
N VAL A 55 18.33 2.55 5.20
CA VAL A 55 17.20 2.88 6.08
C VAL A 55 17.10 1.84 7.19
N SER A 56 16.27 2.11 8.20
CA SER A 56 16.04 1.16 9.27
C SER A 56 15.16 -0.01 8.81
N GLN A 57 15.35 -1.18 9.43
CA GLN A 57 14.47 -2.32 9.22
C GLN A 57 13.01 -1.96 9.53
N ASN A 58 12.79 -1.14 10.56
CA ASN A 58 11.47 -0.69 10.96
C ASN A 58 10.77 0.08 9.83
N ARG A 59 11.51 0.88 9.07
CA ARG A 59 10.95 1.60 7.92
C ARG A 59 10.52 0.65 6.81
N VAL A 60 11.32 -0.37 6.51
CA VAL A 60 10.95 -1.41 5.55
C VAL A 60 9.72 -2.16 6.04
N SER A 61 9.69 -2.53 7.31
CA SER A 61 8.55 -3.22 7.92
C SER A 61 7.27 -2.40 7.83
N ARG A 62 7.31 -1.10 8.09
CA ARG A 62 6.15 -0.21 7.97
C ARG A 62 5.60 -0.15 6.57
N ILE A 63 6.45 -0.07 5.57
CA ILE A 63 6.04 -0.08 4.16
C ILE A 63 5.28 -1.37 3.86
N GLU A 64 5.79 -2.50 4.33
CA GLU A 64 5.20 -3.82 4.09
C GLU A 64 3.94 -4.08 4.95
N HIS A 65 3.64 -3.23 5.91
CA HIS A 65 2.42 -3.30 6.72
C HIS A 65 1.38 -2.24 6.35
N GLY A 66 1.56 -1.58 5.22
CA GLY A 66 0.55 -0.68 4.66
C GLY A 66 0.76 0.81 4.92
N ASP A 67 1.82 1.21 5.63
CA ASP A 67 2.10 2.62 5.90
C ASP A 67 2.81 3.31 4.72
N ILE A 68 2.28 3.07 3.51
CA ILE A 68 2.87 3.57 2.28
C ILE A 68 2.68 5.08 2.14
N GLU A 69 1.54 5.61 2.58
CA GLU A 69 1.24 7.04 2.46
C GLU A 69 2.21 7.94 3.21
N ARG A 70 2.80 7.43 4.29
CA ARG A 70 3.78 8.17 5.08
C ARG A 70 5.21 7.97 4.61
N ALA A 71 5.42 7.04 3.68
CA ALA A 71 6.73 6.79 3.12
C ALA A 71 7.09 7.87 2.11
N GLN A 72 8.36 8.25 2.10
CA GLN A 72 8.86 9.17 1.08
C GLN A 72 8.91 8.46 -0.27
N VAL A 73 8.62 9.19 -1.34
CA VAL A 73 8.71 8.67 -2.71
C VAL A 73 10.10 8.11 -3.01
N ASP A 74 11.14 8.81 -2.55
CA ASP A 74 12.52 8.37 -2.73
C ASP A 74 12.79 7.00 -2.09
N THR A 75 12.28 6.79 -0.88
CA THR A 75 12.40 5.49 -0.19
C THR A 75 11.68 4.38 -0.94
N LEU A 76 10.46 4.65 -1.43
CA LEU A 76 9.70 3.69 -2.23
C LEU A 76 10.41 3.36 -3.54
N ARG A 77 11.00 4.36 -4.17
CA ARG A 77 11.77 4.16 -5.40
C ARG A 77 12.97 3.27 -5.17
N LYS A 78 13.74 3.53 -4.13
CA LYS A 78 14.88 2.70 -3.76
C LYS A 78 14.46 1.26 -3.44
N TYR A 79 13.35 1.11 -2.72
CA TYR A 79 12.79 -0.20 -2.40
C TYR A 79 12.50 -1.00 -3.68
N VAL A 80 11.76 -0.42 -4.59
CA VAL A 80 11.35 -1.06 -5.85
C VAL A 80 12.55 -1.34 -6.75
N GLU A 81 13.46 -0.39 -6.88
CA GLU A 81 14.67 -0.54 -7.71
C GLU A 81 15.61 -1.62 -7.19
N ALA A 82 15.73 -1.75 -5.87
CA ALA A 82 16.53 -2.81 -5.26
C ALA A 82 15.98 -4.22 -5.60
N LEU A 83 14.70 -4.32 -5.89
CA LEU A 83 14.05 -5.56 -6.32
C LEU A 83 14.04 -5.75 -7.84
N GLY A 84 14.63 -4.83 -8.58
CA GLY A 84 14.67 -4.87 -10.04
C GLY A 84 13.49 -4.25 -10.75
N GLY A 85 12.63 -3.56 -10.01
CA GLY A 85 11.46 -2.89 -10.55
C GLY A 85 11.67 -1.40 -10.80
N THR A 86 10.62 -0.74 -11.22
CA THR A 86 10.57 0.71 -11.44
C THR A 86 9.34 1.28 -10.75
N LEU A 87 9.52 2.36 -9.99
CA LEU A 87 8.41 3.05 -9.36
C LEU A 87 7.85 4.12 -10.30
N HIS A 88 6.54 4.11 -10.47
CA HIS A 88 5.81 5.16 -11.18
C HIS A 88 4.86 5.85 -10.23
N VAL A 89 4.90 7.18 -10.19
CA VAL A 89 3.91 7.99 -9.47
C VAL A 89 3.07 8.73 -10.51
N GLU A 90 1.78 8.57 -10.42
CA GLU A 90 0.84 9.03 -11.44
C GLU A 90 -0.24 9.89 -10.82
N VAL A 91 -0.61 10.97 -11.50
CA VAL A 91 -1.74 11.80 -11.15
C VAL A 91 -2.86 11.55 -12.17
N GLU A 92 -4.04 11.26 -11.66
CA GLU A 92 -5.25 11.18 -12.48
C GLU A 92 -6.06 12.46 -12.24
N TYR A 93 -6.28 13.22 -13.31
CA TYR A 93 -7.05 14.46 -13.27
C TYR A 93 -8.06 14.47 -14.40
N GLY A 94 -9.34 14.30 -14.08
CA GLY A 94 -10.36 14.08 -15.09
C GLY A 94 -10.06 12.82 -15.89
N ASP A 95 -9.93 12.95 -17.20
CA ASP A 95 -9.59 11.84 -18.09
C ASP A 95 -8.09 11.73 -18.39
N GLU A 96 -7.29 12.62 -17.80
CA GLU A 96 -5.85 12.65 -18.02
C GLU A 96 -5.11 11.87 -16.95
N ARG A 97 -4.04 11.19 -17.38
CA ARG A 97 -3.08 10.52 -16.48
C ARG A 97 -1.70 11.08 -16.75
N ILE A 98 -1.09 11.64 -15.71
CA ILE A 98 0.20 12.32 -15.81
C ILE A 98 1.20 11.63 -14.90
N HIS A 99 2.28 11.13 -15.47
CA HIS A 99 3.40 10.61 -14.70
C HIS A 99 4.22 11.77 -14.17
N ILE A 100 4.41 11.81 -12.85
CA ILE A 100 5.18 12.87 -12.20
C ILE A 100 6.49 12.37 -11.59
N ALA A 101 6.63 11.07 -11.47
CA ALA A 101 7.87 10.45 -10.99
C ALA A 101 8.00 8.99 -11.46
#